data_20288159cbe42caa1aa20f53e6522dc9
#
_entry.id   20288159cbe42caa1aa20f53e6522dc9
#
_cell.length_a   1.000
_cell.length_b   1.000
_cell.length_c   1.000
_cell.angle_alpha   90.00
_cell.angle_beta   90.00
_cell.angle_gamma   90.00
#
_symmetry.space_group_name_H-M   'P 1'
#
loop_
_entity.id
_entity.type
_entity.pdbx_description
1 polymer ?
#
loop_
_entity_poly.entity_id
_entity_poly.type
_entity_poly.pdbx_seq_one_letter_code
_entity_poly.pdbx_strand_id
1 'polypeptide(L)'
;MTNFKNQYVPSIGLGTYNMSSEEAKFTTFHALKHGYRHIDTAAVYKNEDGVAEGLKTFLNDSDLKREDIFITTKLWPGGLVKVDRIKDYTGTVKSFEKSLMRLNLDYIDLYLIHSPHGKNKRIEQWRALVDLKEAGKIKYIGVSNWGINHLTELKENNLPMPDANQIELHPWSQKPELVNFLRDQNIDIIAYSSLVPLSTWRHKDGENSKKTNEMH
;
A
#
# COMPACT_ATOMS: atom_id res chain seq x y z
N MET A 1 5.36 -17.09 4.28
CA MET A 1 5.56 -16.20 5.44
C MET A 1 6.28 -14.97 4.91
N THR A 2 5.68 -13.82 5.01
CA THR A 2 6.32 -12.54 4.67
C THR A 2 7.33 -12.23 5.76
N ASN A 3 8.57 -11.97 5.36
CA ASN A 3 9.70 -11.83 6.28
C ASN A 3 10.00 -10.35 6.57
N PHE A 4 9.00 -9.58 7.03
CA PHE A 4 9.31 -8.27 7.58
C PHE A 4 10.18 -8.45 8.84
N LYS A 5 11.47 -8.78 8.66
CA LYS A 5 12.52 -8.86 9.71
C LYS A 5 12.02 -9.42 11.06
N ASN A 6 11.43 -10.62 11.04
CA ASN A 6 10.99 -11.36 12.24
C ASN A 6 9.70 -10.88 12.93
N GLN A 7 8.89 -10.03 12.33
CA GLN A 7 7.57 -9.72 12.86
C GLN A 7 6.46 -10.34 12.01
N TYR A 8 5.36 -10.71 12.66
CA TYR A 8 4.19 -11.27 11.98
C TYR A 8 3.49 -10.20 11.14
N VAL A 9 3.51 -10.39 9.82
CA VAL A 9 2.66 -9.64 8.90
C VAL A 9 1.63 -10.61 8.31
N PRO A 10 0.33 -10.31 8.38
CA PRO A 10 -0.70 -11.17 7.83
C PRO A 10 -0.48 -11.40 6.32
N SER A 11 -0.52 -12.67 5.90
CA SER A 11 -0.27 -13.06 4.49
C SER A 11 -1.38 -12.61 3.54
N ILE A 12 -2.57 -12.35 4.06
CA ILE A 12 -3.75 -11.91 3.31
C ILE A 12 -4.24 -10.60 3.90
N GLY A 13 -4.50 -9.63 3.04
CA GLY A 13 -5.06 -8.33 3.39
C GLY A 13 -6.28 -7.99 2.56
N LEU A 14 -7.17 -7.16 3.13
CA LEU A 14 -8.27 -6.54 2.41
C LEU A 14 -7.78 -5.24 1.76
N GLY A 15 -7.91 -5.12 0.43
CA GLY A 15 -7.70 -3.86 -0.30
C GLY A 15 -9.02 -3.07 -0.43
N THR A 16 -8.95 -1.75 -0.22
CA THR A 16 -10.14 -0.86 -0.27
C THR A 16 -10.21 -0.02 -1.56
N TYR A 17 -9.42 -0.35 -2.57
CA TYR A 17 -9.46 0.36 -3.84
C TYR A 17 -10.85 0.30 -4.49
N ASN A 18 -11.32 1.42 -5.06
CA ASN A 18 -12.66 1.59 -5.66
C ASN A 18 -13.85 1.46 -4.68
N MET A 19 -13.63 1.50 -3.38
CA MET A 19 -14.69 1.62 -2.40
C MET A 19 -14.93 3.08 -2.05
N SER A 20 -16.18 3.47 -1.88
CA SER A 20 -16.56 4.70 -1.19
C SER A 20 -16.14 4.63 0.30
N SER A 21 -16.19 5.75 1.01
CA SER A 21 -15.88 5.77 2.45
C SER A 21 -16.83 4.86 3.26
N GLU A 22 -18.13 4.86 2.95
CA GLU A 22 -19.12 3.99 3.59
C GLU A 22 -18.89 2.50 3.29
N GLU A 23 -18.56 2.15 2.05
CA GLU A 23 -18.21 0.79 1.68
C GLU A 23 -16.93 0.33 2.39
N ALA A 24 -15.91 1.20 2.46
CA ALA A 24 -14.66 0.90 3.16
C ALA A 24 -14.90 0.68 4.66
N LYS A 25 -15.75 1.49 5.31
CA LYS A 25 -16.18 1.31 6.70
C LYS A 25 -16.85 -0.05 6.91
N PHE A 26 -17.89 -0.33 6.13
CA PHE A 26 -18.62 -1.60 6.23
C PHE A 26 -17.71 -2.81 5.99
N THR A 27 -16.95 -2.77 4.89
CA THR A 27 -16.10 -3.90 4.48
C THR A 27 -14.93 -4.12 5.45
N THR A 28 -14.31 -3.04 5.95
CA THR A 28 -13.25 -3.13 6.97
C THR A 28 -13.76 -3.81 8.23
N PHE A 29 -14.90 -3.38 8.79
CA PHE A 29 -15.49 -4.00 9.96
C PHE A 29 -15.74 -5.50 9.75
N HIS A 30 -16.42 -5.86 8.66
CA HIS A 30 -16.78 -7.26 8.38
C HIS A 30 -15.54 -8.13 8.09
N ALA A 31 -14.54 -7.64 7.36
CA ALA A 31 -13.30 -8.37 7.13
C ALA A 31 -12.59 -8.70 8.45
N LEU A 32 -12.47 -7.71 9.34
CA LEU A 32 -11.88 -7.91 10.66
C LEU A 32 -12.68 -8.92 11.52
N LYS A 33 -14.00 -8.87 11.48
CA LYS A 33 -14.89 -9.86 12.15
C LYS A 33 -14.67 -11.27 11.59
N HIS A 34 -14.34 -11.43 10.31
CA HIS A 34 -14.08 -12.71 9.67
C HIS A 34 -12.59 -13.13 9.69
N GLY A 35 -11.79 -12.50 10.54
CA GLY A 35 -10.42 -12.96 10.81
C GLY A 35 -9.33 -12.29 9.97
N TYR A 36 -9.65 -11.34 9.07
CA TYR A 36 -8.62 -10.51 8.48
C TYR A 36 -7.91 -9.69 9.56
N ARG A 37 -6.62 -9.48 9.37
CA ARG A 37 -5.79 -8.67 10.28
C ARG A 37 -4.93 -7.65 9.53
N HIS A 38 -5.12 -7.52 8.23
CA HIS A 38 -4.43 -6.56 7.37
C HIS A 38 -5.45 -5.83 6.49
N ILE A 39 -5.43 -4.50 6.58
CA ILE A 39 -6.24 -3.60 5.73
C ILE A 39 -5.29 -2.73 4.92
N ASP A 40 -5.50 -2.68 3.61
CA ASP A 40 -4.71 -1.91 2.65
C ASP A 40 -5.58 -0.82 2.01
N THR A 41 -5.19 0.43 2.22
CA THR A 41 -5.82 1.60 1.63
C THR A 41 -4.78 2.53 1.00
N ALA A 42 -5.16 3.73 0.57
CA ALA A 42 -4.26 4.77 0.08
C ALA A 42 -4.92 6.15 0.14
N ALA A 43 -4.11 7.20 0.29
CA ALA A 43 -4.59 8.58 0.30
C ALA A 43 -5.43 8.95 -0.95
N VAL A 44 -5.06 8.40 -2.12
CA VAL A 44 -5.76 8.67 -3.38
C VAL A 44 -7.12 7.97 -3.49
N TYR A 45 -7.39 6.95 -2.68
CA TYR A 45 -8.70 6.25 -2.68
C TYR A 45 -9.78 7.08 -1.98
N LYS A 46 -9.39 8.07 -1.16
CA LYS A 46 -10.30 8.98 -0.45
C LYS A 46 -11.29 8.27 0.48
N ASN A 47 -10.85 7.18 1.07
CA ASN A 47 -11.66 6.35 1.97
C ASN A 47 -10.91 5.91 3.25
N GLU A 48 -9.80 6.60 3.58
CA GLU A 48 -9.03 6.34 4.80
C GLU A 48 -9.86 6.58 6.07
N ASP A 49 -10.79 7.54 6.03
CA ASP A 49 -11.76 7.83 7.11
C ASP A 49 -12.76 6.69 7.32
N GLY A 50 -13.27 6.10 6.23
CA GLY A 50 -14.11 4.91 6.31
C GLY A 50 -13.38 3.71 6.91
N VAL A 51 -12.12 3.48 6.52
CA VAL A 51 -11.27 2.45 7.15
C VAL A 51 -11.12 2.72 8.65
N ALA A 52 -10.89 3.97 9.05
CA ALA A 52 -10.76 4.36 10.45
C ALA A 52 -12.03 4.05 11.26
N GLU A 53 -13.20 4.38 10.73
CA GLU A 53 -14.47 4.12 11.39
C GLU A 53 -14.78 2.62 11.50
N GLY A 54 -14.51 1.84 10.45
CA GLY A 54 -14.67 0.39 10.46
C GLY A 54 -13.75 -0.28 11.47
N LEU A 55 -12.47 0.14 11.53
CA LEU A 55 -11.49 -0.33 12.50
C LEU A 55 -11.92 0.01 13.93
N LYS A 56 -12.30 1.26 14.19
CA LYS A 56 -12.77 1.71 15.52
C LYS A 56 -13.97 0.89 15.99
N THR A 57 -14.95 0.69 15.11
CA THR A 57 -16.15 -0.10 15.44
C THR A 57 -15.76 -1.53 15.80
N PHE A 58 -14.87 -2.15 15.04
CA PHE A 58 -14.38 -3.50 15.31
C PHE A 58 -13.63 -3.60 16.64
N LEU A 59 -12.70 -2.68 16.92
CA LEU A 59 -11.92 -2.71 18.15
C LEU A 59 -12.80 -2.50 19.40
N ASN A 60 -13.86 -1.70 19.30
CA ASN A 60 -14.84 -1.54 20.40
C ASN A 60 -15.69 -2.78 20.63
N ASP A 61 -15.82 -3.68 19.65
CA ASP A 61 -16.64 -4.92 19.69
C ASP A 61 -15.76 -6.18 19.77
N SER A 62 -14.51 -6.06 20.17
CA SER A 62 -13.56 -7.18 20.29
C SER A 62 -12.55 -6.94 21.41
N ASP A 63 -11.89 -8.01 21.87
CA ASP A 63 -10.79 -7.95 22.83
C ASP A 63 -9.44 -7.59 22.17
N LEU A 64 -9.44 -7.39 20.85
CA LEU A 64 -8.23 -7.06 20.09
C LEU A 64 -7.88 -5.58 20.22
N LYS A 65 -6.58 -5.30 20.09
CA LYS A 65 -6.01 -3.96 20.17
C LYS A 65 -5.53 -3.48 18.79
N ARG A 66 -5.21 -2.19 18.68
CA ARG A 66 -4.64 -1.59 17.46
C ARG A 66 -3.41 -2.34 16.94
N GLU A 67 -2.58 -2.84 17.83
CA GLU A 67 -1.34 -3.57 17.53
C GLU A 67 -1.57 -4.95 16.88
N ASP A 68 -2.76 -5.52 17.03
CA ASP A 68 -3.16 -6.78 16.40
C ASP A 68 -3.59 -6.61 14.94
N ILE A 69 -3.76 -5.39 14.48
CA ILE A 69 -4.21 -5.05 13.13
C ILE A 69 -3.11 -4.34 12.36
N PHE A 70 -2.78 -4.85 11.19
CA PHE A 70 -1.78 -4.27 10.29
C PHE A 70 -2.47 -3.34 9.29
N ILE A 71 -2.09 -2.07 9.29
CA ILE A 71 -2.64 -1.04 8.39
C ILE A 71 -1.59 -0.60 7.39
N THR A 72 -1.91 -0.75 6.11
CA THR A 72 -1.15 -0.18 5.01
C THR A 72 -1.89 1.02 4.43
N THR A 73 -1.21 2.13 4.26
CA THR A 73 -1.66 3.20 3.36
C THR A 73 -0.51 3.73 2.52
N LYS A 74 -0.81 4.64 1.57
CA LYS A 74 0.14 5.00 0.53
C LYS A 74 0.14 6.51 0.26
N LEU A 75 1.34 7.07 0.13
CA LEU A 75 1.58 8.39 -0.42
C LEU A 75 1.23 8.41 -1.90
N TRP A 76 0.36 9.30 -2.32
CA TRP A 76 0.30 9.67 -3.73
C TRP A 76 1.44 10.64 -4.06
N PRO A 77 2.44 10.23 -4.88
CA PRO A 77 3.64 11.04 -5.10
C PRO A 77 3.40 12.30 -5.95
N GLY A 78 2.28 12.36 -6.69
CA GLY A 78 2.02 13.37 -7.71
C GLY A 78 2.69 13.06 -9.05
N GLY A 79 2.49 13.92 -10.03
CA GLY A 79 3.18 13.86 -11.33
C GLY A 79 2.55 12.97 -12.40
N LEU A 80 1.36 12.43 -12.16
CA LEU A 80 0.63 11.66 -13.17
C LEU A 80 0.04 12.55 -14.26
N VAL A 81 -0.50 13.71 -13.87
CA VAL A 81 -1.02 14.74 -14.78
C VAL A 81 -0.41 16.10 -14.49
N LYS A 82 -0.46 17.04 -15.45
CA LYS A 82 0.22 18.36 -15.34
C LYS A 82 -0.18 19.16 -14.09
N VAL A 83 -1.42 19.03 -13.63
CA VAL A 83 -1.95 19.77 -12.46
C VAL A 83 -1.65 19.07 -11.13
N ASP A 84 -1.16 17.83 -11.17
CA ASP A 84 -0.87 17.04 -9.99
C ASP A 84 0.58 17.30 -9.55
N ARG A 85 0.73 18.22 -8.62
CA ARG A 85 2.05 18.65 -8.13
C ARG A 85 2.80 17.50 -7.48
N ILE A 86 4.02 17.25 -7.99
CA ILE A 86 4.95 16.29 -7.40
C ILE A 86 5.32 16.76 -5.98
N LYS A 87 5.22 15.86 -5.02
CA LYS A 87 5.59 16.11 -3.64
C LYS A 87 7.11 16.03 -3.46
N ASP A 88 7.65 17.02 -2.80
CA ASP A 88 8.99 17.03 -2.25
C ASP A 88 9.01 16.39 -0.86
N TYR A 89 10.12 16.49 -0.14
CA TYR A 89 10.24 16.03 1.24
C TYR A 89 9.12 16.57 2.14
N THR A 90 8.97 17.89 2.21
CA THR A 90 7.96 18.55 3.07
C THR A 90 6.54 18.17 2.68
N GLY A 91 6.25 18.10 1.37
CA GLY A 91 4.96 17.67 0.86
C GLY A 91 4.65 16.21 1.19
N THR A 92 5.67 15.36 1.27
CA THR A 92 5.55 13.96 1.68
C THR A 92 5.20 13.84 3.15
N VAL A 93 5.92 14.53 4.04
CA VAL A 93 5.62 14.56 5.49
C VAL A 93 4.20 15.07 5.74
N LYS A 94 3.79 16.19 5.13
CA LYS A 94 2.41 16.72 5.25
C LYS A 94 1.35 15.74 4.74
N SER A 95 1.67 14.95 3.71
CA SER A 95 0.73 13.95 3.20
C SER A 95 0.59 12.77 4.14
N PHE A 96 1.70 12.34 4.77
CA PHE A 96 1.69 11.32 5.82
C PHE A 96 0.84 11.76 7.01
N GLU A 97 1.07 12.97 7.53
CA GLU A 97 0.30 13.53 8.65
C GLU A 97 -1.21 13.57 8.36
N LYS A 98 -1.59 13.93 7.12
CA LYS A 98 -3.00 13.91 6.69
C LYS A 98 -3.58 12.48 6.66
N SER A 99 -2.82 11.49 6.21
CA SER A 99 -3.25 10.09 6.24
C SER A 99 -3.41 9.60 7.67
N LEU A 100 -2.44 9.91 8.55
CA LEU A 100 -2.48 9.56 9.96
C LEU A 100 -3.72 10.15 10.65
N MET A 101 -4.02 11.42 10.36
CA MET A 101 -5.21 12.10 10.88
C MET A 101 -6.52 11.46 10.38
N ARG A 102 -6.64 11.17 9.06
CA ARG A 102 -7.85 10.54 8.49
C ARG A 102 -8.05 9.12 9.01
N LEU A 103 -6.98 8.36 9.17
CA LEU A 103 -7.01 7.03 9.77
C LEU A 103 -7.24 7.07 11.29
N ASN A 104 -7.11 8.24 11.92
CA ASN A 104 -7.20 8.43 13.36
C ASN A 104 -6.27 7.47 14.13
N LEU A 105 -5.00 7.45 13.74
CA LEU A 105 -3.98 6.56 14.27
C LEU A 105 -2.76 7.34 14.78
N ASP A 106 -2.03 6.77 15.72
CA ASP A 106 -0.75 7.31 16.22
C ASP A 106 0.45 6.88 15.37
N TYR A 107 0.33 5.75 14.69
CA TYR A 107 1.33 5.19 13.78
C TYR A 107 0.69 4.39 12.64
N ILE A 108 1.45 4.17 11.58
CA ILE A 108 1.09 3.32 10.43
C ILE A 108 2.03 2.11 10.39
N ASP A 109 1.49 0.91 10.16
CA ASP A 109 2.32 -0.29 10.09
C ASP A 109 3.16 -0.32 8.82
N LEU A 110 2.58 -0.06 7.65
CA LEU A 110 3.31 0.03 6.38
C LEU A 110 2.88 1.27 5.59
N TYR A 111 3.84 2.13 5.28
CA TYR A 111 3.59 3.28 4.42
C TYR A 111 4.35 3.15 3.12
N LEU A 112 3.63 3.20 1.99
CA LEU A 112 4.20 2.99 0.66
C LEU A 112 4.21 4.29 -0.16
N ILE A 113 5.25 4.50 -0.99
CA ILE A 113 5.14 5.41 -2.13
C ILE A 113 4.34 4.69 -3.22
N HIS A 114 3.16 5.18 -3.58
CA HIS A 114 2.15 4.48 -4.38
C HIS A 114 2.60 4.15 -5.81
N SER A 115 3.51 4.96 -6.36
CA SER A 115 4.02 4.77 -7.71
C SER A 115 5.34 5.54 -7.91
N PRO A 116 6.12 5.23 -8.96
CA PRO A 116 7.38 5.92 -9.25
C PRO A 116 7.21 7.30 -9.91
N HIS A 117 5.98 7.83 -10.03
CA HIS A 117 5.67 9.08 -10.74
C HIS A 117 6.31 10.33 -10.11
N GLY A 118 6.87 10.23 -8.92
CA GLY A 118 7.62 11.31 -8.26
C GLY A 118 8.84 11.84 -9.01
N LYS A 119 9.24 11.19 -10.10
CA LYS A 119 10.36 11.60 -11.00
C LYS A 119 11.60 11.98 -10.18
N ASN A 120 12.12 13.19 -10.40
CA ASN A 120 13.30 13.72 -9.71
C ASN A 120 13.10 13.98 -8.20
N LYS A 121 11.90 13.78 -7.66
CA LYS A 121 11.60 13.91 -6.22
C LYS A 121 11.52 12.59 -5.47
N ARG A 122 11.68 11.44 -6.17
CA ARG A 122 11.62 10.11 -5.52
C ARG A 122 12.57 9.98 -4.34
N ILE A 123 13.79 10.48 -4.49
CA ILE A 123 14.80 10.43 -3.41
C ILE A 123 14.38 11.28 -2.21
N GLU A 124 13.82 12.47 -2.42
CA GLU A 124 13.32 13.32 -1.35
C GLU A 124 12.12 12.66 -0.65
N GLN A 125 11.20 12.08 -1.43
CA GLN A 125 10.06 11.33 -0.90
C GLN A 125 10.53 10.14 -0.06
N TRP A 126 11.51 9.38 -0.55
CA TRP A 126 12.04 8.24 0.18
C TRP A 126 12.75 8.64 1.48
N ARG A 127 13.57 9.68 1.47
CA ARG A 127 14.19 10.23 2.68
C ARG A 127 13.15 10.61 3.74
N ALA A 128 12.06 11.24 3.33
CA ALA A 128 10.97 11.58 4.25
C ALA A 128 10.36 10.33 4.91
N LEU A 129 10.19 9.23 4.17
CA LEU A 129 9.71 7.96 4.76
C LEU A 129 10.73 7.37 5.74
N VAL A 130 12.02 7.42 5.41
CA VAL A 130 13.09 6.95 6.31
C VAL A 130 13.06 7.70 7.63
N ASP A 131 13.03 9.03 7.59
CA ASP A 131 13.01 9.87 8.79
C ASP A 131 11.73 9.66 9.63
N LEU A 132 10.58 9.47 8.99
CA LEU A 132 9.32 9.14 9.67
C LEU A 132 9.36 7.76 10.35
N LYS A 133 10.06 6.79 9.75
CA LYS A 133 10.30 5.47 10.35
C LYS A 133 11.23 5.59 11.55
N GLU A 134 12.32 6.34 11.44
CA GLU A 134 13.26 6.60 12.55
C GLU A 134 12.57 7.33 13.71
N ALA A 135 11.63 8.21 13.42
CA ALA A 135 10.79 8.88 14.40
C ALA A 135 9.70 7.97 15.03
N GLY A 136 9.63 6.70 14.65
CA GLY A 136 8.66 5.73 15.18
C GLY A 136 7.22 5.95 14.70
N LYS A 137 6.99 6.79 13.68
CA LYS A 137 5.66 7.07 13.12
C LYS A 137 5.22 6.01 12.12
N ILE A 138 6.16 5.27 11.54
CA ILE A 138 5.94 4.18 10.59
C ILE A 138 6.77 2.99 11.05
N LYS A 139 6.17 1.79 11.08
CA LYS A 139 6.93 0.56 11.39
C LYS A 139 7.74 0.07 10.19
N TYR A 140 7.12 0.05 9.00
CA TYR A 140 7.74 -0.41 7.76
C TYR A 140 7.50 0.59 6.64
N ILE A 141 8.52 0.80 5.82
CA ILE A 141 8.44 1.68 4.65
C ILE A 141 8.62 0.89 3.37
N GLY A 142 7.89 1.25 2.34
CA GLY A 142 7.99 0.54 1.08
C GLY A 142 7.57 1.39 -0.11
N VAL A 143 7.50 0.70 -1.23
CA VAL A 143 7.13 1.30 -2.51
C VAL A 143 6.04 0.47 -3.18
N SER A 144 5.39 1.03 -4.18
CA SER A 144 4.44 0.30 -5.00
C SER A 144 4.68 0.61 -6.49
N ASN A 145 4.62 -0.43 -7.33
CA ASN A 145 4.84 -0.32 -8.78
C ASN A 145 6.25 0.15 -9.18
N TRP A 146 7.24 -0.03 -8.31
CA TRP A 146 8.62 0.29 -8.65
C TRP A 146 9.29 -0.87 -9.38
N GLY A 147 9.95 -0.57 -10.51
CA GLY A 147 10.83 -1.51 -11.21
C GLY A 147 12.26 -1.46 -10.69
N ILE A 148 13.12 -2.34 -11.20
CA ILE A 148 14.52 -2.50 -10.80
C ILE A 148 15.28 -1.17 -10.84
N ASN A 149 15.15 -0.40 -11.93
CA ASN A 149 15.86 0.88 -12.09
C ASN A 149 15.50 1.89 -10.98
N HIS A 150 14.24 1.93 -10.54
CA HIS A 150 13.83 2.83 -9.45
C HIS A 150 14.41 2.40 -8.10
N LEU A 151 14.54 1.09 -7.87
CA LEU A 151 15.14 0.55 -6.66
C LEU A 151 16.65 0.74 -6.65
N THR A 152 17.30 0.59 -7.80
CA THR A 152 18.73 0.86 -7.98
C THR A 152 19.08 2.32 -7.69
N GLU A 153 18.19 3.26 -8.06
CA GLU A 153 18.36 4.69 -7.75
C GLU A 153 18.51 4.95 -6.24
N LEU A 154 17.79 4.19 -5.38
CA LEU A 154 17.96 4.30 -3.92
C LEU A 154 19.35 3.84 -3.49
N LYS A 155 19.82 2.72 -4.03
CA LYS A 155 21.12 2.16 -3.72
C LYS A 155 22.28 3.09 -4.15
N GLU A 156 22.17 3.67 -5.34
CA GLU A 156 23.13 4.64 -5.87
C GLU A 156 23.20 5.92 -5.01
N ASN A 157 22.12 6.25 -4.31
CA ASN A 157 22.05 7.37 -3.38
C ASN A 157 22.36 6.99 -1.91
N ASN A 158 22.90 5.78 -1.66
CA ASN A 158 23.22 5.25 -0.34
C ASN A 158 22.04 5.30 0.65
N LEU A 159 20.82 5.05 0.15
CA LEU A 159 19.61 4.99 0.95
C LEU A 159 19.22 3.54 1.25
N PRO A 160 18.54 3.29 2.38
CA PRO A 160 18.08 1.96 2.71
C PRO A 160 17.08 1.46 1.66
N MET A 161 17.13 0.15 1.39
CA MET A 161 16.17 -0.51 0.51
C MET A 161 14.80 -0.58 1.21
N PRO A 162 13.69 -0.59 0.44
CA PRO A 162 12.36 -0.72 1.01
C PRO A 162 12.17 -2.08 1.71
N ASP A 163 11.35 -2.09 2.76
CA ASP A 163 10.92 -3.32 3.41
C ASP A 163 10.01 -4.13 2.48
N ALA A 164 9.21 -3.47 1.61
CA ALA A 164 8.32 -4.13 0.66
C ALA A 164 8.16 -3.36 -0.67
N ASN A 165 7.84 -4.09 -1.74
CA ASN A 165 7.32 -3.54 -2.99
C ASN A 165 5.97 -4.18 -3.31
N GLN A 166 4.92 -3.36 -3.35
CA GLN A 166 3.58 -3.83 -3.72
C GLN A 166 3.40 -3.72 -5.24
N ILE A 167 3.15 -4.84 -5.90
CA ILE A 167 3.08 -4.92 -7.36
C ILE A 167 1.85 -5.72 -7.82
N GLU A 168 1.36 -5.45 -9.03
CA GLU A 168 0.42 -6.35 -9.68
C GLU A 168 1.11 -7.68 -9.95
N LEU A 169 0.63 -8.75 -9.31
CA LEU A 169 1.22 -10.07 -9.43
C LEU A 169 0.13 -11.13 -9.41
N HIS A 170 0.00 -11.87 -10.51
CA HIS A 170 -0.99 -12.92 -10.72
C HIS A 170 -0.54 -13.80 -11.91
N PRO A 171 -1.22 -14.94 -12.23
CA PRO A 171 -0.78 -15.89 -13.27
C PRO A 171 -0.46 -15.26 -14.63
N TRP A 172 -1.13 -14.18 -15.03
CA TRP A 172 -0.86 -13.47 -16.29
C TRP A 172 0.06 -12.25 -16.16
N SER A 173 0.54 -11.93 -14.96
CA SER A 173 1.48 -10.81 -14.71
C SER A 173 2.54 -11.23 -13.70
N GLN A 174 3.44 -12.14 -14.10
CA GLN A 174 4.37 -12.82 -13.18
C GLN A 174 5.64 -12.01 -12.88
N LYS A 175 6.10 -11.16 -13.81
CA LYS A 175 7.29 -10.28 -13.64
C LYS A 175 8.53 -11.01 -13.06
N PRO A 176 9.00 -12.12 -13.65
CA PRO A 176 10.01 -12.99 -13.03
C PRO A 176 11.31 -12.25 -12.70
N GLU A 177 11.79 -11.38 -13.57
CA GLU A 177 13.02 -10.60 -13.34
C GLU A 177 12.91 -9.70 -12.10
N LEU A 178 11.79 -8.96 -11.98
CA LEU A 178 11.54 -8.10 -10.81
C LEU A 178 11.38 -8.92 -9.54
N VAL A 179 10.64 -10.02 -9.60
CA VAL A 179 10.41 -10.93 -8.45
C VAL A 179 11.73 -11.50 -7.95
N ASN A 180 12.61 -11.97 -8.84
CA ASN A 180 13.94 -12.48 -8.48
C ASN A 180 14.79 -11.36 -7.86
N PHE A 181 14.85 -10.19 -8.49
CA PHE A 181 15.58 -9.06 -7.95
C PHE A 181 15.11 -8.69 -6.53
N LEU A 182 13.79 -8.61 -6.29
CA LEU A 182 13.25 -8.28 -4.98
C LEU A 182 13.65 -9.30 -3.92
N ARG A 183 13.60 -10.59 -4.25
CA ARG A 183 14.03 -11.67 -3.35
C ARG A 183 15.53 -11.58 -3.02
N ASP A 184 16.38 -11.34 -4.02
CA ASP A 184 17.83 -11.20 -3.84
C ASP A 184 18.20 -10.00 -2.96
N GLN A 185 17.36 -8.94 -2.98
CA GLN A 185 17.54 -7.76 -2.14
C GLN A 185 16.82 -7.85 -0.78
N ASN A 186 16.19 -8.99 -0.44
CA ASN A 186 15.39 -9.20 0.77
C ASN A 186 14.25 -8.14 0.90
N ILE A 187 13.59 -7.82 -0.22
CA ILE A 187 12.43 -6.94 -0.26
C ILE A 187 11.18 -7.81 -0.36
N ASP A 188 10.27 -7.66 0.58
CA ASP A 188 9.01 -8.41 0.56
C ASP A 188 8.11 -8.00 -0.61
N ILE A 189 7.41 -8.97 -1.16
CA ILE A 189 6.52 -8.77 -2.31
C ILE A 189 5.08 -8.83 -1.82
N ILE A 190 4.34 -7.74 -2.04
CA ILE A 190 2.91 -7.68 -1.78
C ILE A 190 2.19 -7.70 -3.12
N ALA A 191 1.40 -8.75 -3.36
CA ALA A 191 0.64 -8.89 -4.59
C ALA A 191 -0.69 -8.14 -4.51
N TYR A 192 -0.99 -7.27 -5.47
CA TYR A 192 -2.36 -6.78 -5.66
C TYR A 192 -2.95 -7.34 -6.95
N SER A 193 -4.27 -7.31 -7.07
CA SER A 193 -5.04 -7.95 -8.17
C SER A 193 -4.71 -9.45 -8.33
N SER A 194 -4.45 -10.16 -7.22
CA SER A 194 -3.94 -11.54 -7.22
C SER A 194 -4.86 -12.54 -7.91
N LEU A 195 -6.17 -12.25 -7.93
CA LEU A 195 -7.20 -13.06 -8.59
C LEU A 195 -7.49 -12.59 -10.03
N VAL A 196 -6.61 -11.79 -10.61
CA VAL A 196 -6.85 -11.05 -11.86
C VAL A 196 -8.08 -10.12 -11.70
N PRO A 197 -8.23 -9.03 -12.47
CA PRO A 197 -9.46 -8.24 -12.40
C PRO A 197 -10.66 -9.08 -12.84
N LEU A 198 -11.33 -9.71 -11.90
CA LEU A 198 -12.59 -10.44 -12.13
C LEU A 198 -13.77 -9.48 -12.35
N SER A 199 -13.55 -8.18 -12.16
CA SER A 199 -14.57 -7.16 -12.35
C SER A 199 -14.46 -6.46 -13.69
N THR A 200 -15.59 -6.04 -14.22
CA THR A 200 -15.72 -5.35 -15.51
C THR A 200 -15.20 -3.91 -15.51
N TRP A 201 -14.80 -3.36 -14.37
CA TRP A 201 -14.41 -1.94 -14.23
C TRP A 201 -13.19 -1.51 -15.06
N ARG A 202 -12.35 -2.46 -15.48
CA ARG A 202 -11.21 -2.19 -16.40
C ARG A 202 -11.60 -2.19 -17.86
N HIS A 203 -12.85 -2.52 -18.20
CA HIS A 203 -13.37 -2.57 -19.55
C HIS A 203 -14.42 -1.50 -19.75
N LYS A 204 -14.26 -0.70 -20.81
CA LYS A 204 -15.18 0.40 -21.14
C LYS A 204 -16.62 -0.06 -21.37
N ASP A 205 -16.81 -1.30 -21.80
CA ASP A 205 -18.08 -1.83 -22.24
C ASP A 205 -18.74 -2.79 -21.22
N GLY A 206 -18.21 -2.89 -20.03
CA GLY A 206 -18.77 -3.76 -18.98
C GLY A 206 -18.60 -5.27 -19.22
N GLU A 207 -17.91 -5.67 -20.27
CA GLU A 207 -17.63 -7.07 -20.57
C GLU A 207 -16.41 -7.58 -19.79
N ASN A 208 -16.43 -8.86 -19.44
CA ASN A 208 -15.27 -9.53 -18.84
C ASN A 208 -14.10 -9.55 -19.83
N SER A 209 -12.88 -9.35 -19.32
CA SER A 209 -11.70 -9.49 -20.16
C SER A 209 -11.58 -10.93 -20.69
N LYS A 210 -10.89 -11.10 -21.82
CA LYS A 210 -10.54 -12.43 -22.33
C LYS A 210 -9.85 -13.28 -21.25
N LYS A 211 -8.94 -12.66 -20.48
CA LYS A 211 -8.25 -13.31 -19.34
C LYS A 211 -9.20 -13.73 -18.22
N THR A 212 -10.22 -12.94 -17.92
CA THR A 212 -11.24 -13.29 -16.93
C THR A 212 -12.07 -14.48 -17.41
N ASN A 213 -12.44 -14.50 -18.69
CA ASN A 213 -13.20 -15.60 -19.27
C ASN A 213 -12.38 -16.90 -19.35
N GLU A 214 -11.05 -16.81 -19.47
CA GLU A 214 -10.16 -17.97 -19.45
C GLU A 214 -9.95 -18.57 -18.03
N MET A 215 -10.32 -17.81 -16.97
CA MET A 215 -10.24 -18.27 -15.57
C MET A 215 -11.50 -18.99 -15.07
N HIS A 216 -12.61 -18.85 -15.75
CA HIS A 216 -13.88 -19.51 -15.46
C HIS A 216 -14.11 -20.71 -16.38
#